data_fab6ad886420ee7d16eaceabbfab5f3f
#
_entry.id   fab6ad886420ee7d16eaceabbfab5f3f
#
_cell.length_a   1.000
_cell.length_b   1.000
_cell.length_c   1.000
_cell.angle_alpha   90.00
_cell.angle_beta   90.00
_cell.angle_gamma   90.00
#
_symmetry.space_group_name_H-M   'P 1'
#
loop_
_entity.id
_entity.type
_entity.pdbx_description
1 polymer ?
#
loop_
_entity_poly.entity_id
_entity_poly.type
_entity_poly.pdbx_seq_one_letter_code
_entity_poly.pdbx_strand_id
1 'polypeptide(L)'
;MTTHVAIIGAYGSAGVAAADRLADAPDVELTLVDDGDPGGGLCILRGCMPSKEVLSAAEHRFLPRHDDRLDGPLPEVNLEAVVEQKSEHTSAFAAHRRATVEGLAEREDVEFLRATGRFVESDGPGPRIAAGGRTLDPDYVVVATGSSLNVPDLPGIDEVEVGTSADVLDATEFGDSGVVMGFGYVGIELVPYLSEAAGMDLTVVEHDARPLDEADERFGDALLSYYRENFAVRWRG
;
A
#
# COMPACT_ATOMS: atom_id res chain seq x y z
N MET A 1 18.27 -30.73 14.66
CA MET A 1 18.92 -29.88 13.64
C MET A 1 18.16 -28.59 13.64
N THR A 2 18.82 -27.49 13.90
CA THR A 2 18.20 -26.17 13.85
C THR A 2 18.01 -25.76 12.38
N THR A 3 16.84 -25.26 12.05
CA THR A 3 16.50 -24.76 10.73
C THR A 3 16.69 -23.26 10.70
N HIS A 4 17.51 -22.75 9.81
CA HIS A 4 17.72 -21.31 9.64
C HIS A 4 16.78 -20.74 8.56
N VAL A 5 15.95 -19.77 8.93
CA VAL A 5 15.02 -19.09 8.02
C VAL A 5 15.37 -17.60 7.96
N ALA A 6 15.58 -17.07 6.75
CA ALA A 6 15.72 -15.64 6.53
C ALA A 6 14.40 -15.05 6.02
N ILE A 7 14.01 -13.87 6.54
CA ILE A 7 12.80 -13.14 6.12
C ILE A 7 13.23 -11.78 5.59
N ILE A 8 13.07 -11.56 4.28
CA ILE A 8 13.37 -10.27 3.64
C ILE A 8 12.08 -9.46 3.53
N GLY A 9 12.04 -8.29 4.17
CA GLY A 9 10.85 -7.44 4.30
C GLY A 9 10.13 -7.67 5.64
N ALA A 10 10.89 -7.66 6.75
CA ALA A 10 10.41 -8.00 8.08
C ALA A 10 9.32 -7.05 8.63
N TYR A 11 9.33 -5.78 8.23
CA TYR A 11 8.30 -4.81 8.63
C TYR A 11 6.99 -4.95 7.83
N GLY A 12 7.01 -5.66 6.70
CA GLY A 12 5.82 -5.91 5.90
C GLY A 12 4.81 -6.82 6.62
N SER A 13 3.52 -6.75 6.21
CA SER A 13 2.47 -7.57 6.84
C SER A 13 2.75 -9.07 6.73
N ALA A 14 3.26 -9.53 5.57
CA ALA A 14 3.64 -10.93 5.39
C ALA A 14 4.91 -11.29 6.18
N GLY A 15 5.90 -10.37 6.22
CA GLY A 15 7.16 -10.59 6.92
C GLY A 15 6.96 -10.73 8.43
N VAL A 16 6.24 -9.79 9.05
CA VAL A 16 5.99 -9.87 10.50
C VAL A 16 5.12 -11.07 10.87
N ALA A 17 4.11 -11.42 10.05
CA ALA A 17 3.28 -12.60 10.32
C ALA A 17 4.07 -13.91 10.22
N ALA A 18 5.00 -14.00 9.26
CA ALA A 18 5.91 -15.14 9.16
C ALA A 18 6.89 -15.19 10.35
N ALA A 19 7.47 -14.03 10.71
CA ALA A 19 8.40 -13.93 11.83
C ALA A 19 7.73 -14.34 13.16
N ASP A 20 6.56 -13.79 13.46
CA ASP A 20 5.79 -14.09 14.67
C ASP A 20 5.46 -15.60 14.77
N ARG A 21 5.02 -16.18 13.65
CA ARG A 21 4.68 -17.59 13.61
C ARG A 21 5.88 -18.53 13.75
N LEU A 22 7.02 -18.17 13.17
CA LEU A 22 8.23 -19.00 13.16
C LEU A 22 9.06 -18.83 14.43
N ALA A 23 9.01 -17.67 15.07
CA ALA A 23 9.72 -17.43 16.31
C ALA A 23 9.31 -18.38 17.46
N ASP A 24 8.09 -18.90 17.43
CA ASP A 24 7.61 -19.88 18.41
C ASP A 24 7.80 -21.34 17.97
N ALA A 25 8.38 -21.56 16.78
CA ALA A 25 8.62 -22.91 16.29
C ALA A 25 9.88 -23.50 16.93
N PRO A 26 9.85 -24.78 17.38
CA PRO A 26 11.01 -25.42 17.94
C PRO A 26 12.10 -25.60 16.88
N ASP A 27 13.37 -25.50 17.31
CA ASP A 27 14.53 -25.69 16.44
C ASP A 27 14.57 -24.79 15.18
N VAL A 28 14.08 -23.53 15.28
CA VAL A 28 14.15 -22.51 14.23
C VAL A 28 14.99 -21.34 14.71
N GLU A 29 15.92 -20.89 13.87
CA GLU A 29 16.64 -19.63 14.00
C GLU A 29 16.18 -18.67 12.89
N LEU A 30 15.94 -17.39 13.22
CA LEU A 30 15.46 -16.41 12.28
C LEU A 30 16.50 -15.33 12.02
N THR A 31 16.67 -14.95 10.76
CA THR A 31 17.29 -13.69 10.38
C THR A 31 16.25 -12.81 9.69
N LEU A 32 15.83 -11.76 10.36
CA LEU A 32 14.95 -10.72 9.82
C LEU A 32 15.79 -9.69 9.07
N VAL A 33 15.40 -9.32 7.87
CA VAL A 33 16.13 -8.37 7.03
C VAL A 33 15.14 -7.32 6.53
N ASP A 34 15.41 -6.03 6.83
CA ASP A 34 14.61 -4.92 6.33
C ASP A 34 15.43 -3.62 6.38
N ASP A 35 15.29 -2.76 5.38
CA ASP A 35 15.94 -1.47 5.28
C ASP A 35 14.97 -0.28 5.40
N GLY A 36 13.70 -0.55 5.71
CA GLY A 36 12.66 0.47 5.81
C GLY A 36 12.97 1.53 6.88
N ASP A 37 12.92 2.80 6.48
CA ASP A 37 13.03 3.96 7.35
C ASP A 37 11.94 5.01 7.01
N PRO A 38 10.99 5.27 7.91
CA PRO A 38 10.69 4.49 9.12
C PRO A 38 10.16 3.10 8.77
N GLY A 39 10.49 2.08 9.58
CA GLY A 39 9.91 0.75 9.44
C GLY A 39 8.39 0.77 9.70
N GLY A 40 7.65 -0.05 8.96
CA GLY A 40 6.18 -0.13 9.09
C GLY A 40 5.54 -0.97 7.98
N GLY A 41 6.23 -1.08 6.86
CA GLY A 41 5.78 -1.80 5.67
C GLY A 41 4.74 -1.03 4.84
N LEU A 42 4.56 -1.46 3.60
CA LEU A 42 3.73 -0.79 2.60
C LEU A 42 2.30 -0.54 3.05
N CYS A 43 1.63 -1.54 3.63
CA CYS A 43 0.22 -1.44 4.04
C CYS A 43 -0.02 -0.32 5.06
N ILE A 44 0.90 -0.12 6.02
CA ILE A 44 0.77 0.90 7.06
C ILE A 44 1.17 2.28 6.52
N LEU A 45 2.27 2.36 5.77
CA LEU A 45 2.87 3.64 5.42
C LEU A 45 2.27 4.27 4.15
N ARG A 46 1.93 3.46 3.13
CA ARG A 46 1.58 3.94 1.79
C ARG A 46 0.46 3.14 1.10
N GLY A 47 -0.24 2.27 1.84
CA GLY A 47 -1.23 1.35 1.26
C GLY A 47 -2.56 1.38 2.00
N CYS A 48 -2.96 0.21 2.51
CA CYS A 48 -4.31 -0.04 3.02
C CYS A 48 -4.75 0.91 4.13
N MET A 49 -3.88 1.23 5.08
CA MET A 49 -4.28 2.04 6.22
C MET A 49 -4.46 3.51 5.85
N PRO A 50 -3.49 4.21 5.24
CA PRO A 50 -3.69 5.60 4.85
C PRO A 50 -4.80 5.76 3.81
N SER A 51 -5.01 4.81 2.89
CA SER A 51 -6.12 4.90 1.94
C SER A 51 -7.48 4.84 2.63
N LYS A 52 -7.67 4.02 3.65
CA LYS A 52 -8.94 3.96 4.41
C LYS A 52 -9.22 5.23 5.21
N GLU A 53 -8.20 5.87 5.74
CA GLU A 53 -8.36 7.15 6.44
C GLU A 53 -8.87 8.24 5.48
N VAL A 54 -8.24 8.41 4.32
CA VAL A 54 -8.69 9.44 3.36
C VAL A 54 -10.05 9.10 2.74
N LEU A 55 -10.34 7.82 2.50
CA LEU A 55 -11.65 7.38 2.02
C LEU A 55 -12.77 7.66 3.01
N SER A 56 -12.50 7.55 4.31
CA SER A 56 -13.47 7.90 5.36
C SER A 56 -13.97 9.35 5.24
N ALA A 57 -13.08 10.29 4.89
CA ALA A 57 -13.48 11.68 4.66
C ALA A 57 -14.38 11.83 3.42
N ALA A 58 -14.09 11.11 2.35
CA ALA A 58 -14.94 11.08 1.15
C ALA A 58 -16.32 10.48 1.47
N GLU A 59 -16.38 9.41 2.25
CA GLU A 59 -17.63 8.75 2.67
C GLU A 59 -18.52 9.68 3.48
N HIS A 60 -17.96 10.44 4.42
CA HIS A 60 -18.71 11.41 5.23
C HIS A 60 -19.36 12.52 4.40
N ARG A 61 -18.88 12.79 3.20
CA ARG A 61 -19.50 13.72 2.25
C ARG A 61 -20.45 13.01 1.29
N PHE A 62 -20.09 11.81 0.84
CA PHE A 62 -20.87 11.00 -0.09
C PHE A 62 -22.23 10.60 0.51
N LEU A 63 -22.26 10.11 1.75
CA LEU A 63 -23.48 9.64 2.39
C LEU A 63 -24.57 10.71 2.50
N PRO A 64 -24.30 11.93 3.00
CA PRO A 64 -25.31 13.00 3.02
C PRO A 64 -25.82 13.40 1.63
N ARG A 65 -24.99 13.32 0.60
CA ARG A 65 -25.39 13.63 -0.78
C ARG A 65 -26.43 12.66 -1.34
N HIS A 66 -26.46 11.45 -0.81
CA HIS A 66 -27.38 10.37 -1.24
C HIS A 66 -28.49 10.07 -0.23
N ASP A 67 -28.65 10.89 0.80
CA ASP A 67 -29.71 10.74 1.79
C ASP A 67 -30.78 11.82 1.61
N ASP A 68 -31.90 11.48 0.96
CA ASP A 68 -33.01 12.37 0.69
C ASP A 68 -33.69 12.97 1.97
N ARG A 69 -33.26 12.53 3.15
CA ARG A 69 -33.73 13.08 4.43
C ARG A 69 -32.91 14.28 4.89
N LEU A 70 -31.80 14.57 4.20
CA LEU A 70 -30.88 15.66 4.53
C LEU A 70 -30.99 16.77 3.52
N ASP A 71 -31.23 17.99 3.99
CA ASP A 71 -31.33 19.21 3.20
C ASP A 71 -30.17 20.16 3.57
N GLY A 72 -29.68 20.90 2.58
CA GLY A 72 -28.70 21.95 2.79
C GLY A 72 -27.38 21.75 2.01
N PRO A 73 -26.42 22.68 2.16
CA PRO A 73 -25.12 22.55 1.47
C PRO A 73 -24.29 21.42 2.07
N LEU A 74 -23.63 20.67 1.21
CA LEU A 74 -22.67 19.66 1.65
C LEU A 74 -21.45 20.34 2.30
N PRO A 75 -20.90 19.77 3.38
CA PRO A 75 -19.69 20.30 4.00
C PRO A 75 -18.50 20.18 3.05
N GLU A 76 -17.62 21.18 3.10
CA GLU A 76 -16.30 21.08 2.45
C GLU A 76 -15.38 20.20 3.27
N VAL A 77 -14.51 19.43 2.60
CA VAL A 77 -13.52 18.59 3.26
C VAL A 77 -12.27 19.42 3.51
N ASN A 78 -11.82 19.46 4.75
CA ASN A 78 -10.52 20.03 5.11
C ASN A 78 -9.42 18.98 4.88
N LEU A 79 -8.79 19.05 3.71
CA LEU A 79 -7.76 18.08 3.30
C LEU A 79 -6.52 18.10 4.21
N GLU A 80 -6.14 19.25 4.75
CA GLU A 80 -5.04 19.34 5.73
C GLU A 80 -5.35 18.52 6.98
N ALA A 81 -6.57 18.66 7.53
CA ALA A 81 -7.00 17.87 8.69
C ALA A 81 -7.08 16.37 8.39
N VAL A 82 -7.50 15.99 7.17
CA VAL A 82 -7.51 14.58 6.74
C VAL A 82 -6.10 13.99 6.69
N VAL A 83 -5.15 14.71 6.10
CA VAL A 83 -3.75 14.27 5.99
C VAL A 83 -3.07 14.22 7.36
N GLU A 84 -3.35 15.20 8.24
CA GLU A 84 -2.83 15.22 9.62
C GLU A 84 -3.32 13.98 10.39
N GLN A 85 -4.64 13.72 10.43
CA GLN A 85 -5.23 12.58 11.12
C GLN A 85 -4.70 11.25 10.56
N LYS A 86 -4.63 11.11 9.22
CA LYS A 86 -4.03 9.95 8.56
C LYS A 86 -2.59 9.74 9.03
N SER A 87 -1.80 10.82 9.11
CA SER A 87 -0.38 10.75 9.48
C SER A 87 -0.19 10.35 10.95
N GLU A 88 -1.03 10.84 11.85
CA GLU A 88 -1.04 10.43 13.25
C GLU A 88 -1.33 8.93 13.40
N HIS A 89 -2.41 8.45 12.76
CA HIS A 89 -2.80 7.04 12.84
C HIS A 89 -1.74 6.12 12.23
N THR A 90 -1.27 6.42 11.03
CA THR A 90 -0.25 5.59 10.37
C THR A 90 1.08 5.57 11.14
N SER A 91 1.47 6.69 11.76
CA SER A 91 2.67 6.78 12.59
C SER A 91 2.56 5.92 13.85
N ALA A 92 1.40 5.92 14.50
CA ALA A 92 1.15 5.08 15.67
C ALA A 92 1.22 3.58 15.32
N PHE A 93 0.60 3.18 14.21
CA PHE A 93 0.66 1.80 13.74
C PHE A 93 2.07 1.38 13.30
N ALA A 94 2.81 2.27 12.64
CA ALA A 94 4.19 2.03 12.26
C ALA A 94 5.10 1.86 13.50
N ALA A 95 4.89 2.68 14.53
CA ALA A 95 5.61 2.54 15.79
C ALA A 95 5.31 1.19 16.47
N HIS A 96 4.06 0.77 16.50
CA HIS A 96 3.69 -0.55 17.03
C HIS A 96 4.33 -1.70 16.21
N ARG A 97 4.33 -1.59 14.87
CA ARG A 97 4.99 -2.57 14.01
C ARG A 97 6.49 -2.68 14.27
N ARG A 98 7.17 -1.54 14.41
CA ARG A 98 8.60 -1.52 14.77
C ARG A 98 8.84 -2.20 16.11
N ALA A 99 8.07 -1.83 17.14
CA ALA A 99 8.19 -2.44 18.46
C ALA A 99 7.97 -3.96 18.42
N THR A 100 7.06 -4.47 17.58
CA THR A 100 6.87 -5.92 17.39
C THR A 100 8.12 -6.58 16.82
N VAL A 101 8.71 -6.03 15.76
CA VAL A 101 9.91 -6.60 15.12
C VAL A 101 11.13 -6.49 16.04
N GLU A 102 11.29 -5.37 16.75
CA GLU A 102 12.35 -5.16 17.73
C GLU A 102 12.22 -6.11 18.94
N GLY A 103 10.99 -6.33 19.42
CA GLY A 103 10.72 -7.31 20.48
C GLY A 103 11.01 -8.76 20.07
N LEU A 104 10.78 -9.12 18.79
CA LEU A 104 11.21 -10.43 18.27
C LEU A 104 12.74 -10.53 18.24
N ALA A 105 13.44 -9.46 17.89
CA ALA A 105 14.91 -9.44 17.84
C ALA A 105 15.61 -9.44 19.21
N GLU A 106 14.87 -9.30 20.32
CA GLU A 106 15.40 -9.49 21.68
C GLU A 106 15.58 -10.98 22.03
N ARG A 107 15.03 -11.90 21.23
CA ARG A 107 15.16 -13.35 21.44
C ARG A 107 16.54 -13.83 20.98
N GLU A 108 17.08 -14.82 21.65
CA GLU A 108 18.40 -15.39 21.37
C GLU A 108 18.45 -16.09 19.98
N ASP A 109 17.30 -16.56 19.49
CA ASP A 109 17.14 -17.29 18.23
C ASP A 109 16.70 -16.39 17.06
N VAL A 110 16.63 -15.06 17.24
CA VAL A 110 16.22 -14.09 16.22
C VAL A 110 17.26 -12.98 16.06
N GLU A 111 17.80 -12.84 14.86
CA GLU A 111 18.66 -11.72 14.49
C GLU A 111 17.91 -10.73 13.58
N PHE A 112 18.05 -9.42 13.79
CA PHE A 112 17.53 -8.41 12.88
C PHE A 112 18.67 -7.63 12.22
N LEU A 113 18.74 -7.70 10.90
CA LEU A 113 19.66 -6.96 10.05
C LEU A 113 18.94 -5.79 9.37
N ARG A 114 19.24 -4.58 9.80
CA ARG A 114 18.73 -3.36 9.19
C ARG A 114 19.49 -3.06 7.89
N ALA A 115 19.09 -3.75 6.82
CA ALA A 115 19.80 -3.72 5.52
C ALA A 115 18.88 -4.22 4.39
N THR A 116 19.24 -3.83 3.16
CA THR A 116 18.68 -4.44 1.94
C THR A 116 19.12 -5.89 1.83
N GLY A 117 18.20 -6.83 1.67
CA GLY A 117 18.45 -8.23 1.38
C GLY A 117 18.41 -8.52 -0.12
N ARG A 118 19.38 -9.29 -0.62
CA ARG A 118 19.46 -9.70 -2.04
C ARG A 118 19.88 -11.14 -2.18
N PHE A 119 19.28 -11.87 -3.12
CA PHE A 119 19.82 -13.16 -3.53
C PHE A 119 21.16 -12.96 -4.24
N VAL A 120 22.10 -13.83 -3.95
CA VAL A 120 23.41 -13.91 -4.60
C VAL A 120 23.66 -15.33 -5.11
N GLU A 121 24.68 -15.51 -5.96
CA GLU A 121 25.05 -16.83 -6.45
C GLU A 121 25.38 -17.76 -5.27
N SER A 122 24.90 -18.98 -5.36
CA SER A 122 25.14 -20.05 -4.38
C SER A 122 25.90 -21.19 -5.04
N ASP A 123 26.99 -21.62 -4.43
CA ASP A 123 27.73 -22.82 -4.85
C ASP A 123 27.12 -24.11 -4.32
N GLY A 124 26.10 -23.99 -3.46
CA GLY A 124 25.38 -25.10 -2.79
C GLY A 124 23.95 -25.27 -3.26
N PRO A 125 23.23 -26.26 -2.72
CA PRO A 125 21.84 -26.55 -3.11
C PRO A 125 20.81 -25.58 -2.49
N GLY A 126 21.21 -24.78 -1.49
CA GLY A 126 20.33 -23.86 -0.76
C GLY A 126 20.38 -22.42 -1.27
N PRO A 127 19.43 -21.57 -0.82
CA PRO A 127 19.45 -20.15 -1.12
C PRO A 127 20.61 -19.46 -0.41
N ARG A 128 21.16 -18.44 -1.04
CA ARG A 128 22.20 -17.57 -0.47
C ARG A 128 21.76 -16.12 -0.63
N ILE A 129 21.84 -15.36 0.46
CA ILE A 129 21.47 -13.94 0.47
C ILE A 129 22.62 -13.07 1.01
N ALA A 130 22.73 -11.87 0.48
CA ALA A 130 23.60 -10.83 1.02
C ALA A 130 22.75 -9.78 1.73
N ALA A 131 23.11 -9.41 2.97
CA ALA A 131 22.47 -8.37 3.75
C ALA A 131 23.49 -7.75 4.75
N GLY A 132 23.53 -6.43 4.85
CA GLY A 132 24.37 -5.72 5.83
C GLY A 132 25.87 -6.00 5.70
N GLY A 133 26.37 -6.21 4.48
CA GLY A 133 27.79 -6.57 4.24
C GLY A 133 28.14 -8.03 4.57
N ARG A 134 27.17 -8.84 4.92
CA ARG A 134 27.31 -10.28 5.23
C ARG A 134 26.67 -11.13 4.15
N THR A 135 27.14 -12.35 4.03
CA THR A 135 26.50 -13.42 3.25
C THR A 135 25.92 -14.44 4.21
N LEU A 136 24.69 -14.85 4.00
CA LEU A 136 23.94 -15.81 4.78
C LEU A 136 23.55 -16.99 3.89
N ASP A 137 23.61 -18.20 4.45
CA ASP A 137 23.21 -19.44 3.79
C ASP A 137 22.04 -20.08 4.58
N PRO A 138 20.81 -19.48 4.56
CA PRO A 138 19.67 -20.04 5.25
C PRO A 138 19.14 -21.31 4.56
N ASP A 139 18.44 -22.16 5.31
CA ASP A 139 17.74 -23.31 4.73
C ASP A 139 16.53 -22.85 3.89
N TYR A 140 15.85 -21.76 4.35
CA TYR A 140 14.69 -21.18 3.68
C TYR A 140 14.74 -19.66 3.65
N VAL A 141 14.15 -19.05 2.64
CA VAL A 141 13.96 -17.60 2.54
C VAL A 141 12.50 -17.28 2.31
N VAL A 142 11.94 -16.42 3.18
CA VAL A 142 10.64 -15.80 2.98
C VAL A 142 10.85 -14.45 2.31
N VAL A 143 10.33 -14.28 1.10
CA VAL A 143 10.36 -13.02 0.36
C VAL A 143 9.07 -12.26 0.63
N ALA A 144 9.16 -11.21 1.45
CA ALA A 144 8.03 -10.37 1.88
C ALA A 144 8.28 -8.88 1.60
N THR A 145 9.00 -8.59 0.51
CA THR A 145 9.50 -7.26 0.15
C THR A 145 8.43 -6.28 -0.32
N GLY A 146 7.16 -6.72 -0.39
CA GLY A 146 6.05 -5.88 -0.85
C GLY A 146 6.09 -5.62 -2.34
N SER A 147 5.68 -4.42 -2.74
CA SER A 147 5.65 -3.97 -4.13
C SER A 147 6.10 -2.52 -4.25
N SER A 148 6.53 -2.15 -5.44
CA SER A 148 6.83 -0.77 -5.84
C SER A 148 5.86 -0.34 -6.94
N LEU A 149 5.70 0.97 -7.07
CA LEU A 149 4.90 1.56 -8.14
C LEU A 149 5.54 1.29 -9.50
N ASN A 150 4.70 0.99 -10.47
CA ASN A 150 5.09 0.90 -11.85
C ASN A 150 4.45 2.08 -12.60
N VAL A 151 5.28 3.08 -12.96
CA VAL A 151 4.87 4.16 -13.85
C VAL A 151 5.16 3.69 -15.27
N PRO A 152 4.14 3.58 -16.15
CA PRO A 152 4.37 3.12 -17.51
C PRO A 152 5.23 4.10 -18.31
N ASP A 153 6.09 3.58 -19.16
CA ASP A 153 6.89 4.38 -20.09
C ASP A 153 6.01 4.77 -21.29
N LEU A 154 5.45 5.97 -21.21
CA LEU A 154 4.57 6.53 -22.24
C LEU A 154 5.18 7.79 -22.87
N PRO A 155 5.02 7.99 -24.18
CA PRO A 155 5.48 9.23 -24.83
C PRO A 155 4.84 10.45 -24.16
N GLY A 156 5.69 11.39 -23.71
CA GLY A 156 5.27 12.64 -23.06
C GLY A 156 4.98 12.52 -21.56
N ILE A 157 5.20 11.38 -20.93
CA ILE A 157 4.97 11.21 -19.49
C ILE A 157 5.85 12.15 -18.65
N ASP A 158 7.06 12.46 -19.15
CA ASP A 158 8.01 13.38 -18.50
C ASP A 158 7.63 14.86 -18.66
N GLU A 159 6.64 15.16 -19.51
CA GLU A 159 6.17 16.52 -19.77
C GLU A 159 4.98 16.93 -18.88
N VAL A 160 4.47 16.00 -18.07
CA VAL A 160 3.33 16.21 -17.19
C VAL A 160 3.66 15.88 -15.76
N GLU A 161 2.94 16.49 -14.83
CA GLU A 161 3.05 16.13 -13.41
C GLU A 161 2.33 14.80 -13.17
N VAL A 162 3.09 13.80 -12.72
CA VAL A 162 2.58 12.47 -12.40
C VAL A 162 2.63 12.26 -10.89
N GLY A 163 1.45 12.21 -10.28
CA GLY A 163 1.30 11.81 -8.89
C GLY A 163 1.12 10.30 -8.76
N THR A 164 1.76 9.72 -7.77
CA THR A 164 1.55 8.32 -7.39
C THR A 164 0.45 8.20 -6.33
N SER A 165 0.01 6.97 -6.02
CA SER A 165 -0.93 6.76 -4.91
C SER A 165 -0.38 7.27 -3.57
N ALA A 166 0.93 7.21 -3.35
CA ALA A 166 1.56 7.75 -2.14
C ALA A 166 1.48 9.29 -2.11
N ASP A 167 1.73 9.94 -3.25
CA ASP A 167 1.64 11.40 -3.35
C ASP A 167 0.19 11.88 -3.12
N VAL A 168 -0.80 11.18 -3.67
CA VAL A 168 -2.23 11.46 -3.45
C VAL A 168 -2.60 11.37 -1.97
N LEU A 169 -2.06 10.39 -1.24
CA LEU A 169 -2.34 10.20 0.18
C LEU A 169 -1.75 11.31 1.08
N ASP A 170 -0.74 12.01 0.60
CA ASP A 170 -0.05 13.08 1.33
C ASP A 170 -0.41 14.49 0.84
N ALA A 171 -1.11 14.60 -0.29
CA ALA A 171 -1.49 15.88 -0.88
C ALA A 171 -2.64 16.55 -0.12
N THR A 172 -2.52 17.86 0.08
CA THR A 172 -3.55 18.73 0.67
C THR A 172 -4.15 19.70 -0.35
N GLU A 173 -3.57 19.77 -1.55
CA GLU A 173 -4.02 20.61 -2.66
C GLU A 173 -4.11 19.75 -3.93
N PHE A 174 -5.16 19.95 -4.69
CA PHE A 174 -5.42 19.27 -5.96
C PHE A 174 -5.90 20.27 -7.01
N GLY A 175 -5.69 19.97 -8.27
CA GLY A 175 -6.27 20.74 -9.38
C GLY A 175 -7.77 20.44 -9.57
N ASP A 176 -8.42 21.24 -10.41
CA ASP A 176 -9.85 21.07 -10.72
C ASP A 176 -10.16 19.77 -11.48
N SER A 177 -9.17 19.18 -12.14
CA SER A 177 -9.32 17.97 -12.94
C SER A 177 -8.04 17.13 -12.97
N GLY A 178 -8.19 15.84 -13.28
CA GLY A 178 -7.05 14.94 -13.40
C GLY A 178 -7.35 13.69 -14.23
N VAL A 179 -6.27 12.96 -14.53
CA VAL A 179 -6.34 11.66 -15.20
C VAL A 179 -5.84 10.59 -14.25
N VAL A 180 -6.67 9.58 -14.01
CA VAL A 180 -6.30 8.37 -13.27
C VAL A 180 -5.94 7.29 -14.27
N MET A 181 -4.71 6.81 -14.21
CA MET A 181 -4.22 5.72 -15.07
C MET A 181 -4.29 4.39 -14.31
N GLY A 182 -5.14 3.51 -14.80
CA GLY A 182 -5.45 2.23 -14.18
C GLY A 182 -6.62 2.32 -13.20
N PHE A 183 -7.54 1.36 -13.32
CA PHE A 183 -8.72 1.24 -12.48
C PHE A 183 -8.82 -0.14 -11.81
N GLY A 184 -7.67 -0.64 -11.37
CA GLY A 184 -7.54 -1.75 -10.44
C GLY A 184 -7.88 -1.32 -9.01
N TYR A 185 -7.55 -2.13 -8.02
CA TYR A 185 -7.89 -1.89 -6.59
C TYR A 185 -7.52 -0.49 -6.09
N VAL A 186 -6.34 0.03 -6.44
CA VAL A 186 -5.87 1.35 -5.98
C VAL A 186 -6.65 2.47 -6.64
N GLY A 187 -6.86 2.42 -7.96
CA GLY A 187 -7.63 3.42 -8.70
C GLY A 187 -9.07 3.48 -8.22
N ILE A 188 -9.71 2.33 -8.02
CA ILE A 188 -11.07 2.21 -7.47
C ILE A 188 -11.16 2.88 -6.10
N GLU A 189 -10.20 2.66 -5.20
CA GLU A 189 -10.23 3.26 -3.87
C GLU A 189 -9.97 4.77 -3.88
N LEU A 190 -9.04 5.26 -4.71
CA LEU A 190 -8.66 6.68 -4.67
C LEU A 190 -9.57 7.60 -5.48
N VAL A 191 -10.28 7.10 -6.50
CA VAL A 191 -11.22 7.91 -7.29
C VAL A 191 -12.32 8.55 -6.44
N PRO A 192 -12.99 7.87 -5.50
CA PRO A 192 -13.95 8.51 -4.59
C PRO A 192 -13.33 9.63 -3.75
N TYR A 193 -12.11 9.45 -3.26
CA TYR A 193 -11.42 10.49 -2.50
C TYR A 193 -11.11 11.72 -3.37
N LEU A 194 -10.53 11.52 -4.55
CA LEU A 194 -10.21 12.60 -5.47
C LEU A 194 -11.46 13.33 -5.98
N SER A 195 -12.52 12.59 -6.30
CA SER A 195 -13.76 13.18 -6.78
C SER A 195 -14.58 13.83 -5.67
N GLU A 196 -14.80 13.13 -4.57
CA GLU A 196 -15.74 13.56 -3.52
C GLU A 196 -15.08 14.48 -2.49
N ALA A 197 -13.88 14.16 -2.02
CA ALA A 197 -13.20 14.96 -1.00
C ALA A 197 -12.39 16.10 -1.61
N ALA A 198 -11.63 15.85 -2.67
CA ALA A 198 -10.82 16.87 -3.36
C ALA A 198 -11.60 17.65 -4.43
N GLY A 199 -12.78 17.19 -4.86
CA GLY A 199 -13.65 17.89 -5.79
C GLY A 199 -13.20 17.88 -7.26
N MET A 200 -12.34 16.94 -7.64
CA MET A 200 -11.77 16.85 -9.00
C MET A 200 -12.76 16.27 -10.03
N ASP A 201 -12.72 16.80 -11.24
CA ASP A 201 -13.34 16.18 -12.44
C ASP A 201 -12.34 15.19 -13.05
N LEU A 202 -12.63 13.89 -12.96
CA LEU A 202 -11.68 12.83 -13.28
C LEU A 202 -11.94 12.18 -14.64
N THR A 203 -10.87 11.90 -15.36
CA THR A 203 -10.87 10.97 -16.47
C THR A 203 -10.10 9.72 -16.07
N VAL A 204 -10.75 8.56 -16.10
CA VAL A 204 -10.11 7.27 -15.84
C VAL A 204 -9.74 6.63 -17.17
N VAL A 205 -8.49 6.26 -17.32
CA VAL A 205 -7.96 5.51 -18.46
C VAL A 205 -7.57 4.13 -17.98
N GLU A 206 -8.17 3.11 -18.54
CA GLU A 206 -7.90 1.72 -18.21
C GLU A 206 -7.50 0.95 -19.47
N HIS A 207 -6.55 0.04 -19.32
CA HIS A 207 -6.11 -0.84 -20.40
C HIS A 207 -7.21 -1.85 -20.76
N ASP A 208 -7.91 -2.35 -19.74
CA ASP A 208 -8.93 -3.38 -19.89
C ASP A 208 -10.32 -2.79 -20.15
N ALA A 209 -11.21 -3.59 -20.73
CA ALA A 209 -12.57 -3.16 -21.04
C ALA A 209 -13.40 -2.84 -19.79
N ARG A 210 -13.02 -3.39 -18.64
CA ARG A 210 -13.72 -3.27 -17.35
C ARG A 210 -12.76 -3.05 -16.20
N PRO A 211 -13.18 -2.39 -15.13
CA PRO A 211 -12.44 -2.41 -13.87
C PRO A 211 -12.39 -3.82 -13.31
N LEU A 212 -11.25 -4.22 -12.75
CA LEU A 212 -11.03 -5.55 -12.18
C LEU A 212 -11.36 -6.67 -13.18
N ASP A 213 -10.75 -6.67 -14.35
CA ASP A 213 -11.04 -7.61 -15.44
C ASP A 213 -10.85 -9.10 -15.04
N GLU A 214 -10.13 -9.37 -13.95
CA GLU A 214 -10.00 -10.69 -13.34
C GLU A 214 -11.28 -11.16 -12.59
N ALA A 215 -12.21 -10.24 -12.31
CA ALA A 215 -13.47 -10.54 -11.61
C ALA A 215 -14.58 -10.99 -12.59
N ASP A 216 -15.75 -11.38 -12.05
CA ASP A 216 -16.93 -11.66 -12.87
C ASP A 216 -17.32 -10.42 -13.69
N GLU A 217 -17.56 -10.59 -14.99
CA GLU A 217 -17.89 -9.50 -15.92
C GLU A 217 -19.06 -8.63 -15.46
N ARG A 218 -20.09 -9.26 -14.89
CA ARG A 218 -21.27 -8.53 -14.37
C ARG A 218 -20.93 -7.65 -13.19
N PHE A 219 -19.94 -8.06 -12.39
CA PHE A 219 -19.44 -7.25 -11.29
C PHE A 219 -18.69 -6.03 -11.83
N GLY A 220 -17.78 -6.23 -12.81
CA GLY A 220 -17.03 -5.15 -13.44
C GLY A 220 -17.96 -4.13 -14.13
N ASP A 221 -18.99 -4.60 -14.85
CA ASP A 221 -19.99 -3.74 -15.52
C ASP A 221 -20.82 -2.94 -14.50
N ALA A 222 -21.26 -3.57 -13.41
CA ALA A 222 -22.00 -2.90 -12.34
C ALA A 222 -21.15 -1.85 -11.62
N LEU A 223 -19.88 -2.18 -11.36
CA LEU A 223 -18.93 -1.28 -10.73
C LEU A 223 -18.68 -0.04 -11.61
N LEU A 224 -18.44 -0.24 -12.90
CA LEU A 224 -18.25 0.85 -13.86
C LEU A 224 -19.47 1.77 -13.95
N SER A 225 -20.69 1.19 -13.99
CA SER A 225 -21.93 1.95 -13.97
C SER A 225 -22.05 2.81 -12.72
N TYR A 226 -21.79 2.19 -11.56
CA TYR A 226 -21.82 2.87 -10.27
C TYR A 226 -20.87 4.07 -10.19
N TYR A 227 -19.63 3.90 -10.69
CA TYR A 227 -18.66 5.01 -10.68
C TYR A 227 -19.02 6.14 -11.64
N ARG A 228 -19.60 5.83 -12.80
CA ARG A 228 -20.08 6.84 -13.76
C ARG A 228 -21.27 7.64 -13.21
N GLU A 229 -22.12 7.00 -12.43
CA GLU A 229 -23.33 7.63 -11.86
C GLU A 229 -23.02 8.49 -10.63
N ASN A 230 -22.05 8.08 -9.82
CA ASN A 230 -21.86 8.65 -8.49
C ASN A 230 -20.63 9.55 -8.35
N PHE A 231 -19.65 9.43 -9.24
CA PHE A 231 -18.44 10.25 -9.20
C PHE A 231 -18.24 10.95 -10.54
N ALA A 232 -17.52 12.08 -10.53
CA ALA A 232 -17.22 12.82 -11.75
C ALA A 232 -16.16 12.08 -12.59
N VAL A 233 -16.51 10.92 -13.14
CA VAL A 233 -15.60 10.01 -13.84
C VAL A 233 -15.97 9.87 -15.32
N ARG A 234 -15.01 10.18 -16.20
CA ARG A 234 -15.06 9.84 -17.63
C ARG A 234 -14.18 8.62 -17.88
N TRP A 235 -14.80 7.58 -18.37
CA TRP A 235 -14.10 6.34 -18.70
C TRP A 235 -13.54 6.36 -20.13
N ARG A 236 -12.30 5.89 -20.26
CA ARG A 236 -11.60 5.65 -21.51
C ARG A 236 -10.94 4.26 -21.44
N GLY A 237 -11.58 3.25 -21.95
CA GLY A 237 -11.05 1.90 -22.14
C GLY A 237 -10.83 1.60 -23.60
#